data_73dd3238172994c53236ce1a301cd3d7
#
_entry.id   73dd3238172994c53236ce1a301cd3d7
#
_cell.length_a   1.000
_cell.length_b   1.000
_cell.length_c   1.000
_cell.angle_alpha   90.00
_cell.angle_beta   90.00
_cell.angle_gamma   90.00
#
_symmetry.space_group_name_H-M   'P 1'
#
loop_
_entity.id
_entity.type
_entity.pdbx_description
1 polymer ?
#
loop_
_entity_poly.entity_id
_entity_poly.type
_entity_poly.pdbx_seq_one_letter_code
_entity_poly.pdbx_strand_id
1 'polypeptide(L)'
;MEAAPKVSYYDVVLQSDSLLTTTAIAKDYGLSAKKLNRILRDAHVQFHQSGRWFLYAKYAEQGYTQSKTHEYDEGQTRTHMYWTQKGRLFIYDLLKNKLGILPVIEREGQVQA
;
A
#
# COMPACT_ATOMS: atom_id res chain seq x y z
N MET A 1 13.22 30.30 -15.23
CA MET A 1 13.78 29.34 -14.53
C MET A 1 12.85 28.17 -14.34
N GLU A 2 13.41 27.03 -14.35
CA GLU A 2 12.66 25.93 -14.32
C GLU A 2 12.62 25.34 -13.00
N ALA A 3 11.52 25.01 -12.52
CA ALA A 3 11.39 24.38 -11.25
C ALA A 3 11.91 22.96 -11.35
N ALA A 4 12.38 22.44 -10.25
CA ALA A 4 12.79 21.07 -10.22
C ALA A 4 11.57 20.20 -10.55
N PRO A 5 11.77 19.11 -11.27
CA PRO A 5 10.67 18.24 -11.60
C PRO A 5 10.05 17.69 -10.32
N LYS A 6 8.76 17.58 -10.31
CA LYS A 6 8.09 16.96 -9.19
C LYS A 6 8.38 15.49 -9.19
N VAL A 7 8.62 14.93 -8.01
CA VAL A 7 8.80 13.51 -7.85
C VAL A 7 7.42 12.88 -7.84
N SER A 8 7.18 11.98 -8.78
CA SER A 8 5.93 11.26 -8.83
C SER A 8 6.03 9.99 -8.00
N TYR A 9 4.99 9.69 -7.26
CA TYR A 9 4.94 8.44 -6.50
C TYR A 9 5.05 7.25 -7.45
N TYR A 10 4.47 7.39 -8.62
CA TYR A 10 4.54 6.36 -9.63
C TYR A 10 6.00 6.03 -9.98
N ASP A 11 6.82 7.08 -10.16
CA ASP A 11 8.22 6.89 -10.47
C ASP A 11 8.97 6.21 -9.33
N VAL A 12 8.63 6.57 -8.11
CA VAL A 12 9.24 5.95 -6.94
C VAL A 12 8.95 4.46 -6.92
N VAL A 13 7.70 4.10 -7.19
CA VAL A 13 7.30 2.70 -7.19
C VAL A 13 8.00 1.92 -8.29
N LEU A 14 8.12 2.51 -9.49
CA LEU A 14 8.74 1.82 -10.60
C LEU A 14 10.22 1.53 -10.40
N GLN A 15 10.85 2.23 -9.49
CA GLN A 15 12.27 2.02 -9.25
C GLN A 15 12.54 0.95 -8.19
N SER A 16 11.50 0.32 -7.69
CA SER A 16 11.64 -0.66 -6.64
C SER A 16 10.91 -1.94 -7.02
N ASP A 17 11.48 -3.08 -6.66
CA ASP A 17 10.82 -4.34 -6.89
C ASP A 17 10.61 -5.08 -5.58
N SER A 18 10.77 -4.38 -4.47
CA SER A 18 10.63 -4.98 -3.15
C SER A 18 9.17 -5.19 -2.77
N LEU A 19 8.94 -6.20 -1.95
CA LEU A 19 7.63 -6.37 -1.33
C LEU A 19 7.53 -5.41 -0.16
N LEU A 20 6.35 -4.88 0.06
CA LEU A 20 6.14 -3.91 1.12
C LEU A 20 5.02 -4.31 2.06
N THR A 21 5.18 -3.98 3.33
CA THR A 21 4.12 -4.19 4.31
C THR A 21 3.08 -3.08 4.16
N THR A 22 1.90 -3.34 4.68
CA THR A 22 0.86 -2.32 4.72
C THR A 22 1.33 -1.09 5.49
N THR A 23 2.10 -1.31 6.56
CA THR A 23 2.64 -0.21 7.35
C THR A 23 3.55 0.68 6.50
N ALA A 24 4.41 0.06 5.69
CA ALA A 24 5.32 0.83 4.86
C ALA A 24 4.57 1.68 3.84
N ILE A 25 3.55 1.09 3.21
CA ILE A 25 2.75 1.84 2.25
C ILE A 25 1.97 2.96 2.94
N ALA A 26 1.40 2.67 4.12
CA ALA A 26 0.63 3.66 4.85
C ALA A 26 1.49 4.88 5.18
N LYS A 27 2.76 4.68 5.50
CA LYS A 27 3.64 5.79 5.81
C LYS A 27 3.87 6.71 4.62
N ASP A 28 3.81 6.18 3.41
CA ASP A 28 3.93 7.00 2.21
C ASP A 28 2.80 8.02 2.12
N TYR A 29 1.69 7.75 2.80
CA TYR A 29 0.51 8.62 2.79
C TYR A 29 0.31 9.34 4.12
N GLY A 30 1.26 9.19 5.04
CA GLY A 30 1.09 9.79 6.36
C GLY A 30 0.02 9.12 7.19
N LEU A 31 -0.27 7.87 6.90
CA LEU A 31 -1.32 7.13 7.59
C LEU A 31 -0.71 6.02 8.44
N SER A 32 -1.48 5.55 9.41
CA SER A 32 -1.11 4.33 10.12
C SER A 32 -1.58 3.13 9.32
N ALA A 33 -0.99 1.97 9.60
CA ALA A 33 -1.42 0.74 8.95
C ALA A 33 -2.90 0.47 9.26
N LYS A 34 -3.30 0.75 10.49
CA LYS A 34 -4.68 0.54 10.90
C LYS A 34 -5.63 1.40 10.09
N LYS A 35 -5.24 2.64 9.85
CA LYS A 35 -6.07 3.55 9.06
C LYS A 35 -6.15 3.11 7.61
N LEU A 36 -5.02 2.73 7.03
CA LEU A 36 -5.00 2.27 5.64
C LEU A 36 -5.81 1.00 5.48
N ASN A 37 -5.67 0.05 6.42
CA ASN A 37 -6.45 -1.17 6.37
C ASN A 37 -7.94 -0.88 6.41
N ARG A 38 -8.34 0.10 7.22
CA ARG A 38 -9.75 0.48 7.32
C ARG A 38 -10.24 1.08 6.00
N ILE A 39 -9.43 1.93 5.38
CA ILE A 39 -9.78 2.53 4.10
C ILE A 39 -9.98 1.44 3.04
N LEU A 40 -9.06 0.50 2.98
CA LEU A 40 -9.15 -0.59 2.01
C LEU A 40 -10.36 -1.49 2.29
N ARG A 41 -10.68 -1.70 3.57
CA ARG A 41 -11.86 -2.48 3.94
C ARG A 41 -13.13 -1.76 3.50
N ASP A 42 -13.19 -0.46 3.75
CA ASP A 42 -14.37 0.32 3.42
C ASP A 42 -14.55 0.44 1.90
N ALA A 43 -13.45 0.33 1.15
CA ALA A 43 -13.51 0.34 -0.30
C ALA A 43 -13.78 -1.06 -0.88
N HIS A 44 -14.01 -2.03 0.00
CA HIS A 44 -14.30 -3.41 -0.39
C HIS A 44 -13.15 -4.07 -1.15
N VAL A 45 -11.93 -3.70 -0.79
CA VAL A 45 -10.75 -4.33 -1.37
C VAL A 45 -10.35 -5.54 -0.55
N GLN A 46 -10.47 -5.42 0.76
CA GLN A 46 -10.04 -6.49 1.66
C GLN A 46 -11.00 -6.63 2.84
N PHE A 47 -10.91 -7.75 3.51
CA PHE A 47 -11.71 -8.02 4.70
C PHE A 47 -10.83 -8.69 5.75
N HIS A 48 -11.26 -8.60 6.99
CA HIS A 48 -10.51 -9.17 8.11
C HIS A 48 -11.21 -10.44 8.59
N GLN A 49 -10.44 -11.50 8.74
CA GLN A 49 -10.99 -12.74 9.21
C GLN A 49 -9.91 -13.55 9.91
N SER A 50 -10.24 -14.09 11.07
CA SER A 50 -9.31 -14.93 11.82
C SER A 50 -7.97 -14.26 12.08
N GLY A 51 -8.01 -12.98 12.42
CA GLY A 51 -6.81 -12.21 12.74
C GLY A 51 -5.96 -11.82 11.57
N ARG A 52 -6.45 -12.00 10.35
CA ARG A 52 -5.68 -11.68 9.15
C ARG A 52 -6.52 -10.91 8.15
N TRP A 53 -5.83 -10.18 7.28
CA TRP A 53 -6.46 -9.47 6.18
C TRP A 53 -6.37 -10.32 4.91
N PHE A 54 -7.45 -10.33 4.15
CA PHE A 54 -7.52 -11.06 2.89
C PHE A 54 -8.14 -10.16 1.84
N LEU A 55 -7.66 -10.25 0.61
CA LEU A 55 -8.30 -9.54 -0.48
C LEU A 55 -9.58 -10.26 -0.89
N TYR A 56 -10.58 -9.49 -1.30
CA TYR A 56 -11.76 -10.11 -1.88
C TYR A 56 -11.37 -10.80 -3.19
N ALA A 57 -12.15 -11.81 -3.58
CA ALA A 57 -11.83 -12.62 -4.74
C ALA A 57 -11.56 -11.79 -6.00
N LYS A 58 -12.26 -10.68 -6.13
CA LYS A 58 -12.08 -9.81 -7.28
C LYS A 58 -10.64 -9.35 -7.45
N TYR A 59 -9.95 -9.19 -6.35
CA TYR A 59 -8.58 -8.68 -6.37
C TYR A 59 -7.53 -9.73 -6.04
N ALA A 60 -7.96 -10.86 -5.51
CA ALA A 60 -7.01 -11.83 -4.95
C ALA A 60 -6.09 -12.45 -5.98
N GLU A 61 -6.52 -12.53 -7.23
CA GLU A 61 -5.73 -13.16 -8.27
C GLU A 61 -5.07 -12.18 -9.22
N GLN A 62 -5.01 -10.92 -8.83
CA GLN A 62 -4.44 -9.89 -9.69
C GLN A 62 -2.95 -9.68 -9.50
N GLY A 63 -2.36 -10.37 -8.53
CA GLY A 63 -0.94 -10.18 -8.28
C GLY A 63 -0.62 -8.96 -7.42
N TYR A 64 -1.60 -8.47 -6.69
CA TYR A 64 -1.40 -7.29 -5.85
C TYR A 64 -0.68 -7.61 -4.55
N THR A 65 -0.81 -8.84 -4.05
CA THR A 65 -0.21 -9.22 -2.79
C THR A 65 0.50 -10.56 -2.91
N GLN A 66 1.37 -10.81 -1.96
CA GLN A 66 2.08 -12.07 -1.87
C GLN A 66 2.24 -12.38 -0.40
N SER A 67 1.94 -13.62 -0.02
CA SER A 67 2.07 -14.02 1.38
C SER A 67 3.39 -14.72 1.58
N LYS A 68 4.03 -14.46 2.71
CA LYS A 68 5.25 -15.14 3.10
C LYS A 68 5.12 -15.63 4.51
N THR A 69 5.64 -16.83 4.75
CA THR A 69 5.61 -17.42 6.07
C THR A 69 7.00 -17.33 6.67
N HIS A 70 7.08 -16.82 7.87
CA HIS A 70 8.34 -16.67 8.58
C HIS A 70 8.32 -17.51 9.85
N GLU A 71 9.45 -18.15 10.12
CA GLU A 71 9.61 -18.90 11.35
C GLU A 71 10.16 -17.92 12.37
N TYR A 72 9.44 -17.67 13.45
CA TYR A 72 9.88 -16.71 14.44
C TYR A 72 10.30 -17.36 15.74
N ASP A 73 10.05 -18.66 15.87
CA ASP A 73 10.46 -19.40 17.03
C ASP A 73 10.49 -20.85 16.61
N GLU A 74 11.15 -21.68 17.36
CA GLU A 74 11.31 -23.07 17.00
C GLU A 74 9.96 -23.73 16.79
N GLY A 75 9.69 -24.17 15.57
CA GLY A 75 8.44 -24.81 15.24
C GLY A 75 7.24 -23.89 15.13
N GLN A 76 7.46 -22.59 15.30
CA GLN A 76 6.37 -21.61 15.21
C GLN A 76 6.54 -20.79 13.96
N THR A 77 5.45 -20.63 13.20
CA THR A 77 5.51 -19.84 11.98
C THR A 77 4.40 -18.78 12.00
N ARG A 78 4.61 -17.72 11.22
CA ARG A 78 3.63 -16.68 11.08
C ARG A 78 3.60 -16.23 9.63
N THR A 79 2.41 -16.15 9.04
CA THR A 79 2.24 -15.75 7.66
C THR A 79 1.84 -14.30 7.60
N HIS A 80 2.57 -13.52 6.76
CA HIS A 80 2.29 -12.11 6.58
C HIS A 80 1.97 -11.83 5.13
N MET A 81 1.08 -10.88 4.90
CA MET A 81 0.74 -10.42 3.57
C MET A 81 1.62 -9.23 3.23
N TYR A 82 2.22 -9.29 2.06
CA TYR A 82 3.01 -8.18 1.54
C TYR A 82 2.41 -7.70 0.25
N TRP A 83 2.60 -6.41 -0.04
CA TRP A 83 2.11 -5.83 -1.27
C TRP A 83 3.22 -5.81 -2.30
N THR A 84 2.88 -6.21 -3.53
CA THR A 84 3.80 -6.12 -4.65
C THR A 84 3.80 -4.68 -5.16
N GLN A 85 4.71 -4.36 -6.07
CA GLN A 85 4.69 -3.02 -6.66
C GLN A 85 3.41 -2.81 -7.45
N LYS A 86 2.89 -3.86 -8.08
CA LYS A 86 1.61 -3.77 -8.77
C LYS A 86 0.50 -3.43 -7.79
N GLY A 87 0.50 -4.06 -6.62
CA GLY A 87 -0.48 -3.77 -5.59
C GLY A 87 -0.34 -2.37 -5.04
N ARG A 88 0.90 -1.90 -4.93
CA ARG A 88 1.17 -0.56 -4.45
C ARG A 88 0.60 0.48 -5.42
N LEU A 89 0.73 0.23 -6.72
CA LEU A 89 0.14 1.12 -7.73
C LEU A 89 -1.38 1.05 -7.72
N PHE A 90 -1.92 -0.12 -7.45
CA PHE A 90 -3.36 -0.27 -7.32
C PHE A 90 -3.89 0.59 -6.16
N ILE A 91 -3.19 0.56 -5.03
CA ILE A 91 -3.58 1.38 -3.89
C ILE A 91 -3.45 2.87 -4.24
N TYR A 92 -2.40 3.23 -4.94
CA TYR A 92 -2.18 4.61 -5.37
C TYR A 92 -3.36 5.11 -6.21
N ASP A 93 -3.75 4.32 -7.21
CA ASP A 93 -4.86 4.71 -8.07
C ASP A 93 -6.17 4.81 -7.29
N LEU A 94 -6.39 3.88 -6.38
CA LEU A 94 -7.60 3.86 -5.57
C LEU A 94 -7.67 5.11 -4.68
N LEU A 95 -6.61 5.38 -3.96
CA LEU A 95 -6.60 6.50 -3.03
C LEU A 95 -6.67 7.82 -3.75
N LYS A 96 -5.94 7.95 -4.83
CA LYS A 96 -5.90 9.22 -5.57
C LYS A 96 -7.20 9.48 -6.30
N ASN A 97 -7.67 8.51 -7.06
CA ASN A 97 -8.80 8.76 -7.96
C ASN A 97 -10.17 8.61 -7.32
N LYS A 98 -10.27 7.77 -6.33
CA LYS A 98 -11.58 7.55 -5.70
C LYS A 98 -11.75 8.26 -4.39
N LEU A 99 -10.67 8.49 -3.67
CA LEU A 99 -10.75 9.07 -2.34
C LEU A 99 -10.05 10.41 -2.21
N GLY A 100 -9.31 10.81 -3.23
CA GLY A 100 -8.64 12.10 -3.22
C GLY A 100 -7.47 12.17 -2.25
N ILE A 101 -6.89 11.03 -1.90
CA ILE A 101 -5.77 10.98 -0.97
C ILE A 101 -4.49 10.79 -1.75
N LEU A 102 -3.55 11.73 -1.58
CA LEU A 102 -2.28 11.68 -2.28
C LEU A 102 -1.15 11.26 -1.35
N PRO A 103 -0.11 10.60 -1.89
CA PRO A 103 1.09 10.35 -1.11
C PRO A 103 1.69 11.67 -0.66
N VAL A 104 2.40 11.65 0.45
CA VAL A 104 2.98 12.85 1.02
C VAL A 104 3.90 13.56 0.01
N ILE A 105 4.69 12.80 -0.74
CA ILE A 105 5.62 13.43 -1.68
C ILE A 105 4.89 14.21 -2.78
N GLU A 106 3.66 13.83 -3.10
CA GLU A 106 2.90 14.55 -4.12
C GLU A 106 2.15 15.73 -3.54
N ARG A 107 2.14 15.88 -2.23
CA ARG A 107 1.49 17.01 -1.58
C ARG A 107 2.43 18.17 -1.37
N GLU A 108 3.72 17.93 -1.52
CA GLU A 108 4.69 18.96 -1.18
C GLU A 108 4.46 20.28 -1.89
N GLY A 109 4.15 20.23 -3.16
CA GLY A 109 3.88 21.45 -3.90
C GLY A 109 2.65 22.18 -3.43
N GLN A 110 1.75 21.47 -2.76
CA GLN A 110 0.52 22.07 -2.29
C GLN A 110 0.67 22.65 -0.90
N VAL A 111 1.66 22.16 -0.17
CA VAL A 111 1.90 22.62 1.18
C VAL A 111 2.64 23.95 1.19
N GLN A 112 3.37 24.21 0.15
CA GLN A 112 4.11 25.42 0.05
C GLN A 112 3.16 26.52 -0.10
N ALA A 113 2.89 27.25 0.74
CA ALA A 113 1.90 28.29 0.60
C ALA A 113 2.56 29.64 0.54
#